data_9101aafe01be1889ef4ac70a9d712cc7
#
_entry.id   9101aafe01be1889ef4ac70a9d712cc7
#
_cell.length_a   1.000
_cell.length_b   1.000
_cell.length_c   1.000
_cell.angle_alpha   90.00
_cell.angle_beta   90.00
_cell.angle_gamma   90.00
#
_symmetry.space_group_name_H-M   'P 1'
#
loop_
_entity.id
_entity.type
_entity.pdbx_description
1 polymer ?
#
loop_
_entity_poly.entity_id
_entity_poly.type
_entity_poly.pdbx_seq_one_letter_code
_entity_poly.pdbx_strand_id
1 'polypeptide(L)'
;LESALPQAGLKVTKSLPHATAVLFAGYKSQTVARQTTVPEPVYGVTRVETRTTGTGRGSKTSVSTPSYGVTGYKNTQKEVAQNKIVLLLAADSLKTKKKMWETIVTYTGNSFDNRKMLDMMVMGAKDYLAQTTPGDTWLDVSESDDGVFSLKERK
;
A
#
# COMPACT_ATOMS: atom_id res chain seq x y z
N LEU A 1 -7.78 7.27 17.83
CA LEU A 1 -6.85 8.26 18.36
C LEU A 1 -6.95 8.33 19.90
N GLU A 2 -8.15 8.44 20.48
CA GLU A 2 -8.34 8.50 21.95
C GLU A 2 -7.72 7.30 22.69
N SER A 3 -7.65 6.14 22.07
CA SER A 3 -7.03 4.92 22.66
C SER A 3 -5.50 4.88 22.49
N ALA A 4 -4.96 5.52 21.48
CA ALA A 4 -3.52 5.53 21.19
C ALA A 4 -2.75 6.54 22.06
N LEU A 5 -3.36 7.68 22.37
CA LEU A 5 -2.73 8.74 23.16
C LEU A 5 -2.34 8.30 24.58
N PRO A 6 -3.18 7.58 25.35
CA PRO A 6 -2.79 7.07 26.66
C PRO A 6 -1.63 6.06 26.58
N GLN A 7 -1.56 5.25 25.52
CA GLN A 7 -0.47 4.31 25.29
C GLN A 7 0.87 5.02 25.03
N ALA A 8 0.83 6.22 24.44
CA ALA A 8 1.99 7.10 24.28
C ALA A 8 2.29 7.93 25.54
N GLY A 9 1.67 7.64 26.68
CA GLY A 9 1.87 8.38 27.93
C GLY A 9 1.17 9.73 28.01
N LEU A 10 0.30 10.06 27.06
CA LEU A 10 -0.42 11.33 27.00
C LEU A 10 -1.79 11.21 27.67
N LYS A 11 -2.04 12.02 28.70
CA LYS A 11 -3.32 12.03 29.38
C LYS A 11 -4.31 12.93 28.65
N VAL A 12 -5.37 12.33 28.11
CA VAL A 12 -6.45 13.07 27.44
C VAL A 12 -7.45 13.60 28.43
N THR A 13 -7.79 14.88 28.32
CA THR A 13 -8.86 15.51 29.11
C THR A 13 -9.77 16.34 28.20
N LYS A 14 -11.06 16.33 28.49
CA LYS A 14 -12.06 17.20 27.85
C LYS A 14 -12.23 18.55 28.57
N SER A 15 -11.52 18.73 29.70
CA SER A 15 -11.63 19.95 30.54
C SER A 15 -10.47 20.91 30.22
N LEU A 16 -10.78 22.04 29.59
CA LEU A 16 -9.80 23.08 29.24
C LEU A 16 -8.99 23.60 30.42
N PRO A 17 -9.58 23.84 31.64
CA PRO A 17 -8.81 24.30 32.78
C PRO A 17 -7.68 23.38 33.23
N HIS A 18 -7.77 22.11 32.90
CA HIS A 18 -6.77 21.09 33.27
C HIS A 18 -5.89 20.68 32.09
N ALA A 19 -6.11 21.21 30.90
CA ALA A 19 -5.33 20.90 29.73
C ALA A 19 -4.04 21.75 29.68
N THR A 20 -2.92 21.13 29.34
CA THR A 20 -1.63 21.82 29.14
C THR A 20 -1.34 22.07 27.66
N ALA A 21 -1.97 21.30 26.78
CA ALA A 21 -1.82 21.40 25.34
C ALA A 21 -3.13 21.09 24.62
N VAL A 22 -3.25 21.56 23.39
CA VAL A 22 -4.30 21.19 22.44
C VAL A 22 -3.71 20.28 21.39
N LEU A 23 -4.39 19.16 21.14
CA LEU A 23 -4.04 18.22 20.08
C LEU A 23 -4.81 18.55 18.81
N PHE A 24 -4.09 18.60 17.71
CA PHE A 24 -4.62 18.73 16.36
C PHE A 24 -4.40 17.40 15.63
N ALA A 25 -5.44 16.94 14.96
CA ALA A 25 -5.36 15.81 14.04
C ALA A 25 -6.01 16.19 12.72
N GLY A 26 -5.31 16.00 11.64
CA GLY A 26 -5.81 16.23 10.29
C GLY A 26 -5.28 15.19 9.32
N TYR A 27 -6.05 14.90 8.28
CA TYR A 27 -5.55 14.01 7.23
C TYR A 27 -5.96 14.51 5.84
N LYS A 28 -5.17 14.08 4.85
CA LYS A 28 -5.45 14.27 3.44
C LYS A 28 -5.28 12.95 2.72
N SER A 29 -6.25 12.59 1.88
CA SER A 29 -6.18 11.43 1.00
C SER A 29 -6.18 11.89 -0.45
N GLN A 30 -5.37 11.23 -1.29
CA GLN A 30 -5.32 11.48 -2.72
C GLN A 30 -4.97 10.19 -3.47
N THR A 31 -5.52 10.04 -4.67
CA THR A 31 -5.11 8.98 -5.58
C THR A 31 -3.84 9.41 -6.31
N VAL A 32 -2.82 8.56 -6.30
CA VAL A 32 -1.56 8.75 -7.03
C VAL A 32 -1.38 7.60 -8.02
N ALA A 33 -0.82 7.90 -9.17
CA ALA A 33 -0.49 6.89 -10.15
C ALA A 33 0.92 6.35 -9.89
N ARG A 34 1.08 5.03 -9.98
CA ARG A 34 2.37 4.36 -9.93
C ARG A 34 2.55 3.49 -11.16
N GLN A 35 3.67 3.63 -11.83
CA GLN A 35 4.04 2.69 -12.88
C GLN A 35 4.57 1.41 -12.25
N THR A 36 4.02 0.29 -12.69
CA THR A 36 4.47 -1.05 -12.30
C THR A 36 4.69 -1.88 -13.56
N THR A 37 5.66 -2.78 -13.49
CA THR A 37 5.94 -3.70 -14.58
C THR A 37 5.17 -5.00 -14.33
N VAL A 38 4.31 -5.37 -15.27
CA VAL A 38 3.50 -6.58 -15.21
C VAL A 38 3.90 -7.48 -16.37
N PRO A 39 4.22 -8.77 -16.13
CA PRO A 39 4.42 -9.74 -17.19
C PRO A 39 3.10 -10.04 -17.87
N GLU A 40 3.01 -9.73 -19.17
CA GLU A 40 1.85 -10.09 -20.01
C GLU A 40 2.19 -11.30 -20.87
N PRO A 41 1.28 -12.29 -20.95
CA PRO A 41 1.51 -13.45 -21.80
C PRO A 41 1.50 -13.05 -23.27
N VAL A 42 2.48 -13.53 -24.01
CA VAL A 42 2.55 -13.42 -25.47
C VAL A 42 2.03 -14.73 -26.05
N TYR A 43 0.99 -14.62 -26.87
CA TYR A 43 0.39 -15.76 -27.54
C TYR A 43 0.99 -15.94 -28.92
N GLY A 44 1.24 -17.19 -29.29
CA GLY A 44 1.75 -17.55 -30.59
C GLY A 44 1.53 -19.03 -30.90
N VAL A 45 2.04 -19.46 -32.03
CA VAL A 45 1.98 -20.88 -32.44
C VAL A 45 2.93 -21.68 -31.56
N THR A 46 2.39 -22.58 -30.75
CA THR A 46 3.17 -23.44 -29.84
C THR A 46 3.51 -24.79 -30.50
N ARG A 47 2.68 -25.24 -31.41
CA ARG A 47 2.85 -26.51 -32.10
C ARG A 47 2.20 -26.47 -33.47
N VAL A 48 2.85 -27.11 -34.45
CA VAL A 48 2.26 -27.37 -35.77
C VAL A 48 2.23 -28.89 -35.97
N GLU A 49 1.02 -29.44 -36.04
CA GLU A 49 0.84 -30.84 -36.39
C GLU A 49 0.61 -30.99 -37.89
N THR A 50 1.50 -31.70 -38.54
CA THR A 50 1.36 -31.99 -39.97
C THR A 50 0.93 -33.46 -40.14
N ARG A 51 -0.27 -33.65 -40.67
CA ARG A 51 -0.82 -34.95 -41.00
C ARG A 51 -0.72 -35.18 -42.48
N THR A 52 0.04 -36.17 -42.89
CA THR A 52 0.16 -36.55 -44.29
C THR A 52 -0.71 -37.79 -44.53
N THR A 53 -1.71 -37.65 -45.36
CA THR A 53 -2.53 -38.78 -45.81
C THR A 53 -2.12 -39.20 -47.23
N GLY A 54 -1.71 -40.45 -47.40
CA GLY A 54 -1.45 -41.00 -48.71
C GLY A 54 -2.71 -41.60 -49.30
N THR A 55 -3.17 -41.06 -50.42
CA THR A 55 -4.15 -41.69 -51.27
C THR A 55 -3.41 -42.49 -52.36
N GLY A 56 -3.78 -43.77 -52.56
CA GLY A 56 -3.11 -44.63 -53.52
C GLY A 56 -2.90 -43.97 -54.91
N ARG A 57 -1.70 -44.20 -55.50
CA ARG A 57 -1.14 -43.59 -56.70
C ARG A 57 -0.31 -42.29 -56.48
N GLY A 58 0.41 -42.20 -55.38
CA GLY A 58 1.51 -41.21 -55.30
C GLY A 58 1.11 -39.78 -54.94
N SER A 59 -0.17 -39.47 -54.70
CA SER A 59 -0.60 -38.16 -54.19
C SER A 59 -0.56 -38.16 -52.67
N LYS A 60 0.23 -37.23 -52.09
CA LYS A 60 0.29 -36.97 -50.65
C LYS A 60 -0.31 -35.63 -50.36
N THR A 61 -1.33 -35.59 -49.54
CA THR A 61 -1.91 -34.32 -49.03
C THR A 61 -1.44 -34.11 -47.59
N SER A 62 -0.79 -32.99 -47.34
CA SER A 62 -0.34 -32.64 -45.98
C SER A 62 -1.23 -31.48 -45.48
N VAL A 63 -1.86 -31.68 -44.34
CA VAL A 63 -2.61 -30.66 -43.63
C VAL A 63 -1.86 -30.30 -42.38
N SER A 64 -1.54 -29.00 -42.23
CA SER A 64 -0.86 -28.48 -41.05
C SER A 64 -1.88 -27.71 -40.21
N THR A 65 -2.05 -28.12 -38.97
CA THR A 65 -2.94 -27.47 -38.01
C THR A 65 -2.10 -26.80 -36.92
N PRO A 66 -2.10 -25.48 -36.84
CA PRO A 66 -1.38 -24.77 -35.78
C PRO A 66 -2.18 -24.83 -34.47
N SER A 67 -1.47 -25.04 -33.37
CA SER A 67 -1.99 -24.86 -32.01
C SER A 67 -1.43 -23.56 -31.44
N TYR A 68 -2.29 -22.76 -30.83
CA TYR A 68 -1.92 -21.49 -30.23
C TYR A 68 -1.86 -21.62 -28.71
N GLY A 69 -0.92 -20.94 -28.10
CA GLY A 69 -0.75 -20.91 -26.66
C GLY A 69 0.22 -19.81 -26.24
N VAL A 70 0.55 -19.77 -24.96
CA VAL A 70 1.53 -18.83 -24.42
C VAL A 70 2.93 -19.26 -24.88
N THR A 71 3.58 -18.40 -25.65
CA THR A 71 4.96 -18.63 -26.17
C THR A 71 6.02 -17.92 -25.35
N GLY A 72 5.61 -16.99 -24.46
CA GLY A 72 6.50 -16.23 -23.59
C GLY A 72 5.76 -15.18 -22.80
N TYR A 73 6.52 -14.33 -22.13
CA TYR A 73 6.00 -13.16 -21.42
C TYR A 73 6.80 -11.93 -21.84
N LYS A 74 6.11 -10.82 -22.04
CA LYS A 74 6.76 -9.50 -22.20
C LYS A 74 6.42 -8.64 -21.00
N ASN A 75 7.39 -7.88 -20.54
CA ASN A 75 7.18 -6.89 -19.50
C ASN A 75 6.50 -5.65 -20.08
N THR A 76 5.31 -5.35 -19.57
CA THR A 76 4.54 -4.16 -19.96
C THR A 76 4.43 -3.24 -18.76
N GLN A 77 4.70 -1.96 -18.96
CA GLN A 77 4.46 -0.97 -17.91
C GLN A 77 2.97 -0.65 -17.86
N LYS A 78 2.41 -0.80 -16.68
CA LYS A 78 1.02 -0.42 -16.39
C LYS A 78 0.98 0.62 -15.30
N GLU A 79 0.09 1.57 -15.47
CA GLU A 79 -0.21 2.56 -14.45
C GLU A 79 -1.26 1.98 -13.50
N VAL A 80 -0.92 1.91 -12.20
CA VAL A 80 -1.79 1.41 -11.15
C VAL A 80 -2.11 2.55 -10.21
N ALA A 81 -3.38 2.76 -9.95
CA ALA A 81 -3.82 3.74 -8.98
C ALA A 81 -3.49 3.26 -7.55
N GLN A 82 -2.89 4.13 -6.77
CA GLN A 82 -2.63 3.91 -5.35
C GLN A 82 -3.25 5.02 -4.52
N ASN A 83 -3.66 4.68 -3.30
CA ASN A 83 -4.11 5.65 -2.32
C ASN A 83 -2.91 6.15 -1.51
N LYS A 84 -2.73 7.47 -1.45
CA LYS A 84 -1.76 8.11 -0.57
C LYS A 84 -2.52 8.90 0.49
N ILE A 85 -2.31 8.54 1.76
CA ILE A 85 -2.88 9.23 2.91
C ILE A 85 -1.74 9.86 3.71
N VAL A 86 -1.91 11.12 4.08
CA VAL A 86 -1.02 11.83 5.00
C VAL A 86 -1.83 12.18 6.24
N LEU A 87 -1.41 11.68 7.39
CA LEU A 87 -1.97 11.99 8.70
C LEU A 87 -0.99 12.90 9.44
N LEU A 88 -1.50 14.04 9.89
CA LEU A 88 -0.79 14.99 10.73
C LEU A 88 -1.34 14.90 12.15
N LEU A 89 -0.47 14.70 13.11
CA LEU A 89 -0.75 14.79 14.53
C LEU A 89 0.18 15.84 15.12
N ALA A 90 -0.36 16.85 15.79
CA ALA A 90 0.43 17.92 16.38
C ALA A 90 -0.15 18.37 17.71
N ALA A 91 0.68 18.85 18.60
CA ALA A 91 0.24 19.45 19.85
C ALA A 91 0.87 20.83 20.06
N ASP A 92 0.05 21.79 20.44
CA ASP A 92 0.45 23.15 20.80
C ASP A 92 0.23 23.40 22.29
N SER A 93 1.20 24.03 22.93
CA SER A 93 1.09 24.46 24.32
C SER A 93 0.04 25.54 24.49
N LEU A 94 -0.91 25.35 25.40
CA LEU A 94 -1.90 26.36 25.75
C LEU A 94 -1.27 27.60 26.41
N LYS A 95 -0.18 27.39 27.16
CA LYS A 95 0.52 28.48 27.87
C LYS A 95 1.35 29.35 26.93
N THR A 96 2.17 28.72 26.09
CA THR A 96 3.14 29.46 25.24
C THR A 96 2.63 29.70 23.81
N LYS A 97 1.54 29.04 23.40
CA LYS A 97 1.00 29.05 22.04
C LYS A 97 1.99 28.58 20.99
N LYS A 98 3.00 27.80 21.40
CA LYS A 98 4.02 27.23 20.51
C LYS A 98 3.77 25.75 20.30
N LYS A 99 4.12 25.28 19.12
CA LYS A 99 4.13 23.85 18.80
C LYS A 99 5.07 23.13 19.78
N MET A 100 4.57 22.07 20.38
CA MET A 100 5.33 21.18 21.26
C MET A 100 5.95 20.03 20.48
N TRP A 101 5.14 19.41 19.62
CA TRP A 101 5.59 18.32 18.76
C TRP A 101 4.64 18.18 17.54
N GLU A 102 5.15 17.51 16.52
CA GLU A 102 4.43 17.17 15.31
C GLU A 102 4.89 15.80 14.82
N THR A 103 3.95 14.96 14.43
CA THR A 103 4.21 13.66 13.83
C THR A 103 3.44 13.58 12.53
N ILE A 104 4.14 13.31 11.44
CA ILE A 104 3.55 13.11 10.11
C ILE A 104 3.68 11.64 9.75
N VAL A 105 2.56 11.00 9.46
CA VAL A 105 2.53 9.61 9.00
C VAL A 105 2.03 9.60 7.57
N THR A 106 2.74 8.90 6.69
CA THR A 106 2.33 8.75 5.29
C THR A 106 2.11 7.28 4.98
N TYR A 107 0.95 6.97 4.43
CA TYR A 107 0.63 5.69 3.83
C TYR A 107 0.58 5.83 2.31
N THR A 108 1.12 4.84 1.60
CA THR A 108 0.94 4.70 0.16
C THR A 108 0.74 3.22 -0.16
N GLY A 109 -0.38 2.89 -0.74
CA GLY A 109 -0.73 1.49 -1.02
C GLY A 109 -2.03 1.34 -1.82
N ASN A 110 -2.45 0.09 -1.97
CA ASN A 110 -3.59 -0.25 -2.82
C ASN A 110 -4.94 -0.23 -2.09
N SER A 111 -4.95 -0.06 -0.76
CA SER A 111 -6.19 0.05 0.00
C SER A 111 -6.77 1.46 -0.11
N PHE A 112 -8.05 1.54 -0.45
CA PHE A 112 -8.83 2.78 -0.51
C PHE A 112 -9.80 2.91 0.69
N ASP A 113 -9.76 1.99 1.66
CA ASP A 113 -10.46 2.12 2.93
C ASP A 113 -9.72 3.08 3.85
N ASN A 114 -10.03 4.36 3.73
CA ASN A 114 -9.38 5.40 4.52
C ASN A 114 -9.58 5.24 6.03
N ARG A 115 -10.74 4.72 6.48
CA ARG A 115 -11.01 4.53 7.90
C ARG A 115 -10.05 3.51 8.49
N LYS A 116 -9.97 2.33 7.86
CA LYS A 116 -9.07 1.26 8.25
C LYS A 116 -7.60 1.71 8.22
N MET A 117 -7.22 2.45 7.17
CA MET A 117 -5.85 2.93 7.02
C MET A 117 -5.49 3.98 8.07
N LEU A 118 -6.41 4.89 8.44
CA LEU A 118 -6.18 5.86 9.49
C LEU A 118 -5.97 5.21 10.86
N ASP A 119 -6.75 4.17 11.20
CA ASP A 119 -6.57 3.42 12.44
C ASP A 119 -5.17 2.78 12.50
N MET A 120 -4.74 2.14 11.41
CA MET A 120 -3.41 1.57 11.27
C MET A 120 -2.30 2.63 11.40
N MET A 121 -2.46 3.80 10.75
CA MET A 121 -1.50 4.89 10.81
C MET A 121 -1.35 5.44 12.24
N VAL A 122 -2.46 5.57 12.98
CA VAL A 122 -2.44 5.98 14.40
C VAL A 122 -1.73 4.93 15.25
N MET A 123 -1.96 3.65 15.01
CA MET A 123 -1.26 2.57 15.71
C MET A 123 0.24 2.61 15.44
N GLY A 124 0.65 2.82 14.19
CA GLY A 124 2.07 2.96 13.81
C GLY A 124 2.73 4.20 14.41
N ALA A 125 1.97 5.29 14.56
CA ALA A 125 2.49 6.54 15.11
C ALA A 125 2.70 6.50 16.63
N LYS A 126 2.02 5.62 17.37
CA LYS A 126 1.95 5.67 18.84
C LYS A 126 3.31 5.72 19.54
N ASP A 127 4.27 4.94 19.03
CA ASP A 127 5.61 4.81 19.62
C ASP A 127 6.52 5.99 19.28
N TYR A 128 6.09 6.86 18.36
CA TYR A 128 6.81 8.05 17.88
C TYR A 128 6.16 9.37 18.30
N LEU A 129 5.00 9.31 18.97
CA LEU A 129 4.31 10.52 19.44
C LEU A 129 5.15 11.25 20.50
N ALA A 130 5.30 12.57 20.32
CA ALA A 130 6.07 13.42 21.21
C ALA A 130 7.57 13.05 21.33
N GLN A 131 8.10 12.25 20.39
CA GLN A 131 9.51 11.89 20.34
C GLN A 131 10.21 12.60 19.19
N THR A 132 11.50 12.85 19.36
CA THR A 132 12.38 13.33 18.28
C THR A 132 12.99 12.11 17.60
N THR A 133 12.67 11.91 16.34
CA THR A 133 13.28 10.86 15.52
C THR A 133 14.48 11.42 14.77
N PRO A 134 15.56 10.65 14.58
CA PRO A 134 16.76 11.09 13.86
C PRO A 134 16.53 11.26 12.35
N GLY A 135 15.39 10.79 11.84
CA GLY A 135 15.00 10.84 10.43
C GLY A 135 13.67 10.15 10.19
N ASP A 136 13.37 9.89 8.94
CA ASP A 136 12.17 9.15 8.55
C ASP A 136 12.27 7.71 9.01
N THR A 137 11.23 7.23 9.66
CA THR A 137 11.09 5.82 10.06
C THR A 137 10.13 5.11 9.13
N TRP A 138 10.56 3.99 8.59
CA TRP A 138 9.76 3.17 7.67
C TRP A 138 9.18 1.97 8.42
N LEU A 139 7.88 1.79 8.31
CA LEU A 139 7.17 0.67 8.91
C LEU A 139 6.58 -0.21 7.80
N ASP A 140 6.92 -1.48 7.83
CA ASP A 140 6.24 -2.50 7.04
C ASP A 140 4.98 -2.95 7.79
N VAL A 141 3.86 -2.96 7.09
CA VAL A 141 2.56 -3.33 7.63
C VAL A 141 2.14 -4.64 7.00
N SER A 142 1.78 -5.60 7.81
CA SER A 142 1.10 -6.82 7.39
C SER A 142 -0.21 -6.97 8.13
N GLU A 143 -1.21 -7.48 7.44
CA GLU A 143 -2.52 -7.82 7.99
C GLU A 143 -2.65 -9.34 8.01
N SER A 144 -3.05 -9.88 9.17
CA SER A 144 -3.40 -11.29 9.30
C SER A 144 -4.81 -11.55 8.77
N ASP A 145 -5.14 -12.82 8.56
CA ASP A 145 -6.47 -13.25 8.08
C ASP A 145 -7.60 -12.80 9.04
N ASP A 146 -7.28 -12.62 10.33
CA ASP A 146 -8.21 -12.11 11.36
C ASP A 146 -8.34 -10.57 11.34
N GLY A 147 -7.72 -9.89 10.40
CA GLY A 147 -7.74 -8.42 10.29
C GLY A 147 -6.89 -7.69 11.32
N VAL A 148 -5.98 -8.39 11.98
CA VAL A 148 -5.04 -7.80 12.96
C VAL A 148 -3.82 -7.28 12.20
N PHE A 149 -3.48 -6.00 12.43
CA PHE A 149 -2.27 -5.38 11.86
C PHE A 149 -1.05 -5.67 12.72
N SER A 150 0.02 -6.06 12.07
CA SER A 150 1.36 -6.10 12.65
C SER A 150 2.26 -5.07 11.94
N LEU A 151 3.06 -4.38 12.73
CA LEU A 151 3.95 -3.32 12.31
C LEU A 151 5.39 -3.75 12.62
N LYS A 152 6.27 -3.61 11.64
CA LYS A 152 7.68 -3.91 11.79
C LYS A 152 8.50 -2.76 11.22
N GLU A 153 9.42 -2.23 12.01
CA GLU A 153 10.37 -1.24 11.54
C GLU A 153 11.30 -1.86 10.48
N ARG A 154 11.40 -1.17 9.35
CA ARG A 154 12.34 -1.54 8.29
C ARG A 154 13.72 -1.03 8.66
N LYS A 155 14.64 -1.95 8.86
CA LYS A 155 16.06 -1.65 9.10
C LYS A 155 16.78 -1.34 7.80
#